data_e1fd9ac7e004399fe5bb3da11f2688b8
#
_entry.id   e1fd9ac7e004399fe5bb3da11f2688b8
#
_cell.length_a   1.000
_cell.length_b   1.000
_cell.length_c   1.000
_cell.angle_alpha   90.00
_cell.angle_beta   90.00
_cell.angle_gamma   90.00
#
_symmetry.space_group_name_H-M   'P 1'
#
loop_
_entity.id
_entity.type
_entity.pdbx_description
1 polymer ?
#
loop_
_entity_poly.entity_id
_entity_poly.type
_entity_poly.pdbx_seq_one_letter_code
_entity_poly.pdbx_strand_id
1 'polypeptide(L)'
;MNTVPAGFPAPKIGTQTAVLTHRTIRGHVYHLYRVPDLDRLVDEIDPDTWKQDEKMPYWAELWPSGVALAEFLASDVAALRHARVLELGCGLGLPSIVAAHLGAQVTATDYYPEALDLLHVNAALNGVSLRTREVDWRTPQDLGRFDLVMAADVLYERWQTPAMVEMLARTVLPGGTAIVVDPERVTARDFAGAATFRGFRLETFHRRAENEAIPLIIYRLTWRSFQTST
;
A
#
# COMPACT_ATOMS: atom_id res chain seq x y z
N MET A 1 -10.67 11.22 -23.87
CA MET A 1 -11.57 10.12 -23.54
C MET A 1 -10.69 8.90 -23.20
N ASN A 2 -10.64 8.51 -21.94
CA ASN A 2 -9.87 7.33 -21.52
C ASN A 2 -10.64 6.09 -21.91
N THR A 3 -10.30 5.50 -23.05
CA THR A 3 -10.88 4.22 -23.47
C THR A 3 -10.19 3.11 -22.69
N VAL A 4 -10.97 2.31 -21.98
CA VAL A 4 -10.51 1.04 -21.40
C VAL A 4 -9.83 0.24 -22.52
N PRO A 5 -8.62 -0.31 -22.30
CA PRO A 5 -8.03 -1.23 -23.25
C PRO A 5 -9.03 -2.34 -23.59
N ALA A 6 -9.23 -2.64 -24.86
CA ALA A 6 -10.17 -3.67 -25.29
C ALA A 6 -9.81 -5.00 -24.62
N GLY A 7 -10.79 -5.66 -23.97
CA GLY A 7 -10.58 -6.95 -23.32
C GLY A 7 -10.60 -6.95 -21.78
N PHE A 8 -10.77 -5.78 -21.14
CA PHE A 8 -10.87 -5.69 -19.67
C PHE A 8 -12.27 -5.22 -19.25
N PRO A 9 -13.26 -6.11 -19.13
CA PRO A 9 -14.58 -5.74 -18.63
C PRO A 9 -14.48 -5.30 -17.16
N ALA A 10 -15.33 -4.33 -16.77
CA ALA A 10 -15.39 -3.88 -15.39
C ALA A 10 -15.81 -5.04 -14.47
N PRO A 11 -15.01 -5.37 -13.44
CA PRO A 11 -15.35 -6.45 -12.51
C PRO A 11 -16.57 -6.09 -11.66
N LYS A 12 -17.25 -7.13 -11.16
CA LYS A 12 -18.27 -6.97 -10.13
C LYS A 12 -17.63 -7.17 -8.75
N ILE A 13 -18.01 -6.31 -7.82
CA ILE A 13 -17.58 -6.34 -6.42
C ILE A 13 -18.84 -6.21 -5.58
N GLY A 14 -19.22 -7.27 -4.85
CA GLY A 14 -20.54 -7.35 -4.27
C GLY A 14 -21.63 -7.20 -5.34
N THR A 15 -22.60 -6.34 -5.10
CA THR A 15 -23.68 -6.03 -6.06
C THR A 15 -23.30 -4.92 -7.05
N GLN A 16 -22.12 -4.31 -6.92
CA GLN A 16 -21.70 -3.17 -7.70
C GLN A 16 -20.82 -3.55 -8.91
N THR A 17 -20.88 -2.78 -9.96
CA THR A 17 -19.92 -2.85 -11.07
C THR A 17 -18.85 -1.79 -10.84
N ALA A 18 -17.58 -2.19 -10.82
CA ALA A 18 -16.46 -1.29 -10.62
C ALA A 18 -16.44 -0.17 -11.67
N VAL A 19 -15.96 1.00 -11.27
CA VAL A 19 -15.77 2.16 -12.16
C VAL A 19 -14.30 2.40 -12.42
N LEU A 20 -14.00 2.79 -13.67
CA LEU A 20 -12.64 3.10 -14.06
C LEU A 20 -12.27 4.52 -13.58
N THR A 21 -11.13 4.63 -12.93
CA THR A 21 -10.46 5.90 -12.64
C THR A 21 -9.04 5.88 -13.18
N HIS A 22 -8.34 6.99 -13.14
CA HIS A 22 -6.93 7.06 -13.53
C HIS A 22 -6.16 8.05 -12.67
N ARG A 23 -4.85 7.87 -12.62
CA ARG A 23 -3.89 8.83 -12.04
C ARG A 23 -2.71 8.98 -12.99
N THR A 24 -2.28 10.23 -13.17
CA THR A 24 -1.08 10.54 -13.95
C THR A 24 0.08 10.75 -13.00
N ILE A 25 1.10 9.90 -13.08
CA ILE A 25 2.30 9.99 -12.26
C ILE A 25 3.49 10.13 -13.20
N ARG A 26 4.21 11.23 -13.09
CA ARG A 26 5.35 11.58 -13.95
C ARG A 26 5.10 11.39 -15.46
N GLY A 27 3.90 11.79 -15.90
CA GLY A 27 3.49 11.73 -17.30
C GLY A 27 2.98 10.39 -17.79
N HIS A 28 3.04 9.33 -16.96
CA HIS A 28 2.42 8.03 -17.25
C HIS A 28 1.03 7.97 -16.64
N VAL A 29 0.04 7.48 -17.40
CA VAL A 29 -1.35 7.33 -16.94
C VAL A 29 -1.56 5.90 -16.45
N TYR A 30 -1.91 5.75 -15.18
CA TYR A 30 -2.29 4.49 -14.55
C TYR A 30 -3.79 4.38 -14.44
N HIS A 31 -4.36 3.28 -14.88
CA HIS A 31 -5.79 3.00 -14.86
C HIS A 31 -6.12 2.05 -13.71
N LEU A 32 -7.20 2.34 -12.98
CA LEU A 32 -7.62 1.55 -11.85
C LEU A 32 -9.13 1.38 -11.86
N TYR A 33 -9.61 0.17 -11.66
CA TYR A 33 -10.97 -0.06 -11.22
C TYR A 33 -11.07 0.16 -9.72
N ARG A 34 -12.16 0.78 -9.28
CA ARG A 34 -12.52 0.96 -7.87
C ARG A 34 -14.01 0.73 -7.67
N VAL A 35 -14.44 0.56 -6.44
CA VAL A 35 -15.85 0.51 -6.08
C VAL A 35 -16.47 1.90 -6.23
N PRO A 36 -17.62 2.06 -6.88
CA PRO A 36 -18.25 3.37 -7.04
C PRO A 36 -18.80 3.97 -5.74
N ASP A 37 -19.30 3.13 -4.83
CA ASP A 37 -19.98 3.50 -3.60
C ASP A 37 -19.49 2.62 -2.44
N LEU A 38 -18.64 3.19 -1.59
CA LEU A 38 -18.07 2.49 -0.43
C LEU A 38 -19.13 2.23 0.65
N ASP A 39 -20.04 3.18 0.90
CA ASP A 39 -21.07 3.03 1.93
C ASP A 39 -22.00 1.86 1.59
N ARG A 40 -22.36 1.71 0.33
CA ARG A 40 -23.13 0.56 -0.14
C ARG A 40 -22.36 -0.76 0.04
N LEU A 41 -21.04 -0.77 -0.17
CA LEU A 41 -20.23 -1.97 0.06
C LEU A 41 -20.21 -2.34 1.54
N VAL A 42 -20.20 -1.34 2.44
CA VAL A 42 -20.32 -1.54 3.90
C VAL A 42 -21.67 -2.14 4.26
N ASP A 43 -22.76 -1.63 3.67
CA ASP A 43 -24.13 -2.14 3.91
C ASP A 43 -24.30 -3.60 3.45
N GLU A 44 -23.47 -4.08 2.51
CA GLU A 44 -23.48 -5.46 2.03
C GLU A 44 -22.72 -6.44 2.94
N ILE A 45 -22.00 -5.94 3.97
CA ILE A 45 -21.27 -6.81 4.89
C ILE A 45 -22.27 -7.55 5.78
N ASP A 46 -22.12 -8.88 5.82
CA ASP A 46 -22.93 -9.70 6.70
C ASP A 46 -22.79 -9.28 8.17
N PRO A 47 -23.91 -9.06 8.90
CA PRO A 47 -23.88 -8.59 10.29
C PRO A 47 -23.08 -9.50 11.25
N ASP A 48 -23.00 -10.79 10.99
CA ASP A 48 -22.23 -11.71 11.85
C ASP A 48 -20.73 -11.63 11.54
N THR A 49 -20.36 -11.41 10.30
CA THR A 49 -18.98 -11.08 9.89
C THR A 49 -18.56 -9.75 10.49
N TRP A 50 -19.42 -8.73 10.48
CA TRP A 50 -19.19 -7.44 11.10
C TRP A 50 -18.89 -7.55 12.61
N LYS A 51 -19.69 -8.31 13.35
CA LYS A 51 -19.50 -8.51 14.80
C LYS A 51 -18.18 -9.21 15.16
N GLN A 52 -17.65 -10.02 14.26
CA GLN A 52 -16.42 -10.77 14.53
C GLN A 52 -15.16 -9.92 14.36
N ASP A 53 -15.16 -8.97 13.44
CA ASP A 53 -13.90 -8.32 13.05
C ASP A 53 -14.03 -6.81 12.72
N GLU A 54 -15.24 -6.22 12.78
CA GLU A 54 -15.52 -4.78 12.53
C GLU A 54 -14.77 -4.20 11.31
N LYS A 55 -14.56 -5.05 10.28
CA LYS A 55 -13.72 -4.73 9.13
C LYS A 55 -14.42 -3.80 8.16
N MET A 56 -13.91 -2.59 8.06
CA MET A 56 -14.31 -1.64 7.03
C MET A 56 -13.55 -1.93 5.72
N PRO A 57 -14.23 -2.03 4.56
CA PRO A 57 -13.61 -2.33 3.28
C PRO A 57 -12.85 -1.12 2.70
N TYR A 58 -11.96 -0.51 3.49
CA TYR A 58 -11.16 0.66 3.08
C TYR A 58 -10.27 0.39 1.88
N TRP A 59 -9.99 -0.88 1.58
CA TRP A 59 -9.25 -1.31 0.40
C TRP A 59 -9.90 -0.89 -0.93
N ALA A 60 -11.21 -0.63 -0.93
CA ALA A 60 -12.01 -0.40 -2.14
C ALA A 60 -11.89 1.03 -2.70
N GLU A 61 -11.19 1.93 -2.01
CA GLU A 61 -11.02 3.33 -2.39
C GLU A 61 -9.53 3.67 -2.63
N LEU A 62 -9.29 4.69 -3.45
CA LEU A 62 -7.94 5.20 -3.72
C LEU A 62 -7.63 6.35 -2.76
N TRP A 63 -6.90 6.05 -1.71
CA TRP A 63 -6.54 7.02 -0.69
C TRP A 63 -5.41 7.95 -1.13
N PRO A 64 -5.41 9.23 -0.69
CA PRO A 64 -4.37 10.21 -1.01
C PRO A 64 -2.95 9.76 -0.66
N SER A 65 -2.78 9.06 0.46
CA SER A 65 -1.48 8.51 0.87
C SER A 65 -0.93 7.49 -0.13
N GLY A 66 -1.79 6.69 -0.76
CA GLY A 66 -1.39 5.75 -1.81
C GLY A 66 -0.91 6.47 -3.07
N VAL A 67 -1.57 7.57 -3.45
CA VAL A 67 -1.12 8.42 -4.57
C VAL A 67 0.23 9.04 -4.26
N ALA A 68 0.40 9.64 -3.06
CA ALA A 68 1.65 10.26 -2.65
C ALA A 68 2.81 9.26 -2.56
N LEU A 69 2.54 8.03 -2.10
CA LEU A 69 3.53 6.95 -2.09
C LEU A 69 3.97 6.61 -3.53
N ALA A 70 3.03 6.45 -4.44
CA ALA A 70 3.33 6.14 -5.84
C ALA A 70 4.16 7.25 -6.52
N GLU A 71 3.86 8.53 -6.25
CA GLU A 71 4.64 9.68 -6.72
C GLU A 71 6.04 9.70 -6.12
N PHE A 72 6.16 9.38 -4.83
CA PHE A 72 7.45 9.31 -4.13
C PHE A 72 8.33 8.22 -4.72
N LEU A 73 7.79 7.01 -4.95
CA LEU A 73 8.48 5.91 -5.60
C LEU A 73 8.97 6.28 -7.00
N ALA A 74 8.12 6.95 -7.79
CA ALA A 74 8.47 7.39 -9.13
C ALA A 74 9.55 8.50 -9.15
N SER A 75 9.93 9.06 -8.00
CA SER A 75 11.02 10.04 -7.89
C SER A 75 12.41 9.41 -7.89
N ASP A 76 12.51 8.12 -7.53
CA ASP A 76 13.79 7.37 -7.48
C ASP A 76 13.67 6.03 -8.23
N VAL A 77 13.59 6.12 -9.55
CA VAL A 77 13.44 4.94 -10.44
C VAL A 77 14.63 3.97 -10.31
N ALA A 78 15.83 4.50 -10.02
CA ALA A 78 17.02 3.67 -9.90
C ALA A 78 16.94 2.70 -8.71
N ALA A 79 16.35 3.14 -7.60
CA ALA A 79 16.16 2.31 -6.41
C ALA A 79 15.16 1.16 -6.62
N LEU A 80 14.27 1.28 -7.62
CA LEU A 80 13.22 0.28 -7.88
C LEU A 80 13.65 -0.80 -8.88
N ARG A 81 14.59 -0.48 -9.76
CA ARG A 81 15.00 -1.42 -10.82
C ARG A 81 15.56 -2.71 -10.23
N HIS A 82 14.87 -3.83 -10.48
CA HIS A 82 15.18 -5.17 -9.98
C HIS A 82 15.06 -5.37 -8.47
N ALA A 83 14.66 -4.33 -7.71
CA ALA A 83 14.43 -4.42 -6.27
C ALA A 83 13.30 -5.39 -5.96
N ARG A 84 13.44 -6.16 -4.89
CA ARG A 84 12.34 -6.93 -4.30
C ARG A 84 11.55 -6.00 -3.39
N VAL A 85 10.29 -5.77 -3.74
CA VAL A 85 9.41 -4.82 -3.06
C VAL A 85 8.25 -5.54 -2.42
N LEU A 86 7.95 -5.22 -1.17
CA LEU A 86 6.76 -5.66 -0.45
C LEU A 86 5.84 -4.47 -0.20
N GLU A 87 4.57 -4.56 -0.56
CA GLU A 87 3.53 -3.63 -0.11
C GLU A 87 2.67 -4.29 0.98
N LEU A 88 2.47 -3.59 2.10
CA LEU A 88 1.64 -3.98 3.22
C LEU A 88 0.34 -3.17 3.20
N GLY A 89 -0.82 -3.83 3.00
CA GLY A 89 -2.12 -3.17 2.85
C GLY A 89 -2.25 -2.45 1.50
N CYS A 90 -2.22 -3.21 0.41
CA CYS A 90 -2.11 -2.64 -0.93
C CYS A 90 -3.41 -2.00 -1.46
N GLY A 91 -4.58 -2.39 -0.94
CA GLY A 91 -5.87 -1.92 -1.45
C GLY A 91 -5.99 -2.05 -2.96
N LEU A 92 -6.27 -0.94 -3.67
CA LEU A 92 -6.35 -0.92 -5.14
C LEU A 92 -5.00 -1.12 -5.85
N GLY A 93 -3.88 -1.02 -5.13
CA GLY A 93 -2.54 -1.38 -5.58
C GLY A 93 -1.82 -0.36 -6.45
N LEU A 94 -2.19 0.92 -6.44
CA LEU A 94 -1.49 1.92 -7.25
C LEU A 94 0.02 1.96 -6.98
N PRO A 95 0.53 1.97 -5.74
CA PRO A 95 1.98 1.96 -5.49
C PRO A 95 2.65 0.69 -6.02
N SER A 96 2.04 -0.48 -5.82
CA SER A 96 2.52 -1.77 -6.35
C SER A 96 2.62 -1.77 -7.88
N ILE A 97 1.59 -1.25 -8.56
CA ILE A 97 1.56 -1.17 -10.02
C ILE A 97 2.65 -0.22 -10.53
N VAL A 98 2.82 0.94 -9.90
CA VAL A 98 3.88 1.90 -10.23
C VAL A 98 5.27 1.28 -10.02
N ALA A 99 5.50 0.63 -8.89
CA ALA A 99 6.78 -0.03 -8.60
C ALA A 99 7.09 -1.14 -9.63
N ALA A 100 6.10 -1.96 -9.97
CA ALA A 100 6.25 -3.01 -10.98
C ALA A 100 6.53 -2.43 -12.38
N HIS A 101 5.83 -1.37 -12.77
CA HIS A 101 6.06 -0.66 -14.03
C HIS A 101 7.50 -0.11 -14.13
N LEU A 102 8.07 0.32 -13.00
CA LEU A 102 9.43 0.83 -12.89
C LEU A 102 10.50 -0.27 -12.75
N GLY A 103 10.10 -1.53 -12.86
CA GLY A 103 11.00 -2.68 -12.95
C GLY A 103 11.27 -3.41 -11.63
N ALA A 104 10.50 -3.17 -10.59
CA ALA A 104 10.58 -3.89 -9.32
C ALA A 104 9.91 -5.27 -9.40
N GLN A 105 10.39 -6.21 -8.57
CA GLN A 105 9.77 -7.50 -8.33
C GLN A 105 8.83 -7.35 -7.11
N VAL A 106 7.55 -7.07 -7.36
CA VAL A 106 6.60 -6.71 -6.31
C VAL A 106 5.88 -7.93 -5.77
N THR A 107 5.77 -7.98 -4.43
CA THR A 107 4.80 -8.77 -3.70
C THR A 107 3.87 -7.80 -2.97
N ALA A 108 2.59 -7.77 -3.34
CA ALA A 108 1.58 -6.95 -2.70
C ALA A 108 0.77 -7.80 -1.71
N THR A 109 0.48 -7.24 -0.55
CA THR A 109 -0.28 -7.96 0.48
C THR A 109 -1.45 -7.13 0.96
N ASP A 110 -2.54 -7.81 1.27
CA ASP A 110 -3.70 -7.22 1.92
C ASP A 110 -4.34 -8.26 2.84
N TYR A 111 -5.18 -7.79 3.73
CA TYR A 111 -5.99 -8.64 4.59
C TYR A 111 -7.22 -9.18 3.85
N TYR A 112 -7.73 -8.44 2.84
CA TYR A 112 -8.91 -8.76 2.08
C TYR A 112 -8.56 -9.47 0.76
N PRO A 113 -9.04 -10.73 0.55
CA PRO A 113 -8.89 -11.41 -0.74
C PRO A 113 -9.44 -10.60 -1.92
N GLU A 114 -10.55 -9.89 -1.70
CA GLU A 114 -11.19 -9.07 -2.73
C GLU A 114 -10.30 -7.90 -3.19
N ALA A 115 -9.50 -7.33 -2.29
CA ALA A 115 -8.48 -6.34 -2.64
C ALA A 115 -7.44 -6.93 -3.58
N LEU A 116 -6.98 -8.15 -3.29
CA LEU A 116 -5.98 -8.85 -4.10
C LEU A 116 -6.53 -9.24 -5.48
N ASP A 117 -7.79 -9.67 -5.54
CA ASP A 117 -8.48 -9.98 -6.79
C ASP A 117 -8.60 -8.72 -7.67
N LEU A 118 -9.01 -7.60 -7.08
CA LEU A 118 -9.11 -6.34 -7.81
C LEU A 118 -7.73 -5.81 -8.23
N LEU A 119 -6.71 -5.98 -7.39
CA LEU A 119 -5.34 -5.65 -7.75
C LEU A 119 -4.85 -6.43 -8.96
N HIS A 120 -5.15 -7.72 -9.09
CA HIS A 120 -4.81 -8.49 -10.28
C HIS A 120 -5.41 -7.90 -11.55
N VAL A 121 -6.68 -7.48 -11.50
CA VAL A 121 -7.34 -6.80 -12.64
C VAL A 121 -6.65 -5.46 -12.93
N ASN A 122 -6.37 -4.66 -11.91
CA ASN A 122 -5.71 -3.37 -12.04
C ASN A 122 -4.27 -3.51 -12.59
N ALA A 123 -3.52 -4.51 -12.15
CA ALA A 123 -2.18 -4.79 -12.65
C ALA A 123 -2.20 -5.17 -14.14
N ALA A 124 -3.10 -6.09 -14.52
CA ALA A 124 -3.27 -6.49 -15.91
C ALA A 124 -3.69 -5.32 -16.81
N LEU A 125 -4.57 -4.43 -16.32
CA LEU A 125 -5.01 -3.23 -17.02
C LEU A 125 -3.85 -2.27 -17.34
N ASN A 126 -2.81 -2.28 -16.51
CA ASN A 126 -1.59 -1.47 -16.68
C ASN A 126 -0.42 -2.25 -17.31
N GLY A 127 -0.65 -3.48 -17.77
CA GLY A 127 0.36 -4.29 -18.43
C GLY A 127 1.50 -4.76 -17.54
N VAL A 128 1.28 -4.83 -16.21
CA VAL A 128 2.26 -5.32 -15.25
C VAL A 128 1.81 -6.61 -14.58
N SER A 129 2.76 -7.38 -14.09
CA SER A 129 2.52 -8.56 -13.26
C SER A 129 3.20 -8.42 -11.90
N LEU A 130 2.57 -8.94 -10.86
CA LEU A 130 3.07 -8.92 -9.50
C LEU A 130 2.57 -10.16 -8.75
N ARG A 131 3.17 -10.44 -7.60
CA ARG A 131 2.71 -11.49 -6.71
C ARG A 131 1.77 -10.89 -5.68
N THR A 132 0.77 -11.65 -5.25
CA THR A 132 -0.12 -11.25 -4.15
C THR A 132 -0.07 -12.30 -3.05
N ARG A 133 -0.35 -11.87 -1.83
CA ARG A 133 -0.48 -12.74 -0.67
C ARG A 133 -1.44 -12.13 0.35
N GLU A 134 -2.41 -12.93 0.80
CA GLU A 134 -3.26 -12.56 1.94
C GLU A 134 -2.42 -12.57 3.23
N VAL A 135 -2.47 -11.47 3.99
CA VAL A 135 -1.67 -11.30 5.21
C VAL A 135 -2.47 -10.59 6.29
N ASP A 136 -2.65 -11.27 7.40
CA ASP A 136 -3.13 -10.68 8.64
C ASP A 136 -1.93 -10.34 9.55
N TRP A 137 -1.73 -9.06 9.85
CA TRP A 137 -0.60 -8.62 10.68
C TRP A 137 -0.69 -9.07 12.14
N ARG A 138 -1.87 -9.51 12.58
CA ARG A 138 -2.09 -10.11 13.91
C ARG A 138 -1.52 -11.52 14.01
N THR A 139 -1.34 -12.16 12.85
CA THR A 139 -0.84 -13.53 12.77
C THR A 139 0.57 -13.54 12.19
N PRO A 140 1.58 -14.04 12.92
CA PRO A 140 2.93 -14.13 12.41
C PRO A 140 3.02 -14.97 11.13
N GLN A 141 3.55 -14.38 10.06
CA GLN A 141 3.79 -15.06 8.79
C GLN A 141 5.21 -14.78 8.33
N ASP A 142 5.85 -15.78 7.72
CA ASP A 142 7.12 -15.56 7.03
C ASP A 142 6.87 -15.08 5.59
N LEU A 143 7.15 -13.82 5.35
CA LEU A 143 7.07 -13.18 4.03
C LEU A 143 8.42 -13.13 3.33
N GLY A 144 9.50 -13.50 4.03
CA GLY A 144 10.86 -13.25 3.57
C GLY A 144 11.31 -11.82 3.79
N ARG A 145 12.40 -11.43 3.11
CA ARG A 145 12.99 -10.09 3.26
C ARG A 145 13.10 -9.39 1.91
N PHE A 146 12.95 -8.05 1.94
CA PHE A 146 12.81 -7.20 0.78
C PHE A 146 13.79 -6.02 0.85
N ASP A 147 14.19 -5.53 -0.32
CA ASP A 147 15.04 -4.36 -0.46
C ASP A 147 14.26 -3.07 -0.09
N LEU A 148 12.97 -3.07 -0.44
CA LEU A 148 12.02 -2.02 -0.09
C LEU A 148 10.73 -2.62 0.46
N VAL A 149 10.27 -2.12 1.60
CA VAL A 149 8.91 -2.39 2.13
C VAL A 149 8.13 -1.08 2.13
N MET A 150 6.90 -1.10 1.66
CA MET A 150 6.08 0.10 1.56
C MET A 150 4.68 -0.11 2.10
N ALA A 151 4.07 0.97 2.60
CA ALA A 151 2.70 0.98 3.09
C ALA A 151 2.10 2.40 3.01
N ALA A 152 0.82 2.52 2.75
CA ALA A 152 0.11 3.79 2.71
C ALA A 152 -1.26 3.69 3.35
N ASP A 153 -1.61 4.66 4.20
CA ASP A 153 -2.92 4.78 4.84
C ASP A 153 -3.34 3.62 5.75
N VAL A 154 -2.39 2.95 6.39
CA VAL A 154 -2.58 1.69 7.14
C VAL A 154 -2.46 1.84 8.66
N LEU A 155 -2.37 3.08 9.19
CA LEU A 155 -2.23 3.36 10.62
C LEU A 155 -3.50 4.00 11.22
N TYR A 156 -4.68 3.54 10.80
CA TYR A 156 -5.97 4.09 11.20
C TYR A 156 -6.49 3.52 12.52
N GLU A 157 -5.94 2.42 13.03
CA GLU A 157 -6.21 1.86 14.34
C GLU A 157 -4.95 1.80 15.21
N ARG A 158 -5.10 1.96 16.54
CA ARG A 158 -3.95 2.04 17.46
C ARG A 158 -3.07 0.79 17.48
N TRP A 159 -3.65 -0.40 17.31
CA TRP A 159 -2.93 -1.65 17.31
C TRP A 159 -2.05 -1.83 16.06
N GLN A 160 -2.38 -1.14 14.97
CA GLN A 160 -1.65 -1.24 13.71
C GLN A 160 -0.24 -0.65 13.80
N THR A 161 -0.02 0.38 14.61
CA THR A 161 1.31 0.96 14.80
C THR A 161 2.35 -0.06 15.28
N PRO A 162 2.18 -0.77 16.41
CA PRO A 162 3.16 -1.79 16.83
C PRO A 162 3.22 -2.96 15.86
N ALA A 163 2.11 -3.39 15.27
CA ALA A 163 2.09 -4.46 14.27
C ALA A 163 2.90 -4.08 13.03
N MET A 164 2.72 -2.87 12.51
CA MET A 164 3.48 -2.36 11.37
C MET A 164 4.98 -2.31 11.66
N VAL A 165 5.39 -1.76 12.80
CA VAL A 165 6.80 -1.70 13.17
C VAL A 165 7.44 -3.09 13.22
N GLU A 166 6.72 -4.08 13.75
CA GLU A 166 7.20 -5.47 13.79
C GLU A 166 7.24 -6.10 12.39
N MET A 167 6.23 -5.85 11.55
CA MET A 167 6.24 -6.29 10.15
C MET A 167 7.44 -5.71 9.38
N LEU A 168 7.73 -4.42 9.54
CA LEU A 168 8.90 -3.78 8.92
C LEU A 168 10.20 -4.43 9.41
N ALA A 169 10.34 -4.68 10.72
CA ALA A 169 11.54 -5.28 11.29
C ALA A 169 11.80 -6.70 10.79
N ARG A 170 10.74 -7.45 10.47
CA ARG A 170 10.84 -8.83 9.94
C ARG A 170 11.09 -8.85 8.44
N THR A 171 10.58 -7.88 7.70
CA THR A 171 10.53 -7.92 6.24
C THR A 171 11.56 -7.04 5.54
N VAL A 172 12.07 -5.98 6.18
CA VAL A 172 13.14 -5.14 5.62
C VAL A 172 14.49 -5.85 5.75
N LEU A 173 15.24 -5.94 4.66
CA LEU A 173 16.62 -6.44 4.65
C LEU A 173 17.55 -5.53 5.49
N PRO A 174 18.62 -6.06 6.09
CA PRO A 174 19.71 -5.23 6.60
C PRO A 174 20.23 -4.29 5.50
N GLY A 175 20.20 -2.97 5.76
CA GLY A 175 20.52 -1.94 4.77
C GLY A 175 19.38 -1.60 3.79
N GLY A 176 18.26 -2.33 3.86
CA GLY A 176 17.05 -2.04 3.10
C GLY A 176 16.28 -0.85 3.66
N THR A 177 15.26 -0.44 2.94
CA THR A 177 14.45 0.74 3.22
C THR A 177 12.98 0.35 3.43
N ALA A 178 12.29 1.06 4.32
CA ALA A 178 10.82 1.09 4.32
C ALA A 178 10.32 2.51 4.04
N ILE A 179 9.16 2.62 3.38
CA ILE A 179 8.46 3.88 3.13
C ILE A 179 7.03 3.71 3.60
N VAL A 180 6.64 4.52 4.60
CA VAL A 180 5.26 4.53 5.12
C VAL A 180 4.69 5.92 4.93
N VAL A 181 3.49 6.02 4.35
CA VAL A 181 2.78 7.29 4.14
C VAL A 181 1.49 7.31 4.93
N ASP A 182 1.28 8.37 5.71
CA ASP A 182 0.12 8.55 6.57
C ASP A 182 -0.39 10.00 6.51
N PRO A 183 -1.72 10.25 6.57
CA PRO A 183 -2.28 11.61 6.60
C PRO A 183 -2.22 12.25 8.01
N GLU A 184 -1.15 12.02 8.75
CA GLU A 184 -0.90 12.54 10.09
C GLU A 184 -1.99 12.16 11.11
N ARG A 185 -2.47 10.92 11.02
CA ARG A 185 -3.52 10.44 11.95
C ARG A 185 -3.05 10.47 13.40
N VAL A 186 -3.99 10.76 14.30
CA VAL A 186 -3.76 10.70 15.75
C VAL A 186 -3.30 9.30 16.19
N THR A 187 -3.80 8.26 15.54
CA THR A 187 -3.44 6.85 15.77
C THR A 187 -2.02 6.52 15.36
N ALA A 188 -1.43 7.29 14.43
CA ALA A 188 -0.07 7.12 13.92
C ALA A 188 0.99 7.94 14.67
N ARG A 189 0.62 8.75 15.67
CA ARG A 189 1.55 9.67 16.37
C ARG A 189 2.77 9.00 16.96
N ASP A 190 2.61 7.78 17.46
CA ASP A 190 3.68 7.04 18.11
C ASP A 190 4.55 6.24 17.14
N PHE A 191 4.20 6.21 15.84
CA PHE A 191 4.87 5.38 14.83
C PHE A 191 6.37 5.71 14.71
N ALA A 192 6.72 6.99 14.59
CA ALA A 192 8.11 7.43 14.45
C ALA A 192 8.96 7.02 15.67
N GLY A 193 8.43 7.21 16.89
CA GLY A 193 9.08 6.80 18.13
C GLY A 193 9.26 5.30 18.23
N ALA A 194 8.20 4.52 17.94
CA ALA A 194 8.22 3.07 17.98
C ALA A 194 9.21 2.48 16.96
N ALA A 195 9.23 3.01 15.73
CA ALA A 195 10.15 2.58 14.69
C ALA A 195 11.62 2.87 15.05
N THR A 196 11.89 4.06 15.61
CA THR A 196 13.23 4.45 16.08
C THR A 196 13.67 3.56 17.24
N PHE A 197 12.80 3.31 18.21
CA PHE A 197 13.05 2.40 19.33
C PHE A 197 13.36 0.97 18.86
N ARG A 198 12.66 0.51 17.83
CA ARG A 198 12.88 -0.83 17.22
C ARG A 198 14.22 -0.94 16.49
N GLY A 199 14.89 0.20 16.17
CA GLY A 199 16.22 0.23 15.58
C GLY A 199 16.29 0.82 14.16
N PHE A 200 15.22 1.39 13.65
CA PHE A 200 15.25 2.11 12.38
C PHE A 200 15.87 3.50 12.53
N ARG A 201 16.61 3.93 11.51
CA ARG A 201 16.89 5.35 11.25
C ARG A 201 15.72 5.91 10.45
N LEU A 202 15.21 7.07 10.85
CA LEU A 202 14.02 7.68 10.28
C LEU A 202 14.34 9.04 9.68
N GLU A 203 13.80 9.28 8.50
CA GLU A 203 13.69 10.58 7.84
C GLU A 203 12.22 10.85 7.55
N THR A 204 11.78 12.09 7.64
CA THR A 204 10.40 12.50 7.40
C THR A 204 10.32 13.55 6.33
N PHE A 205 9.32 13.42 5.44
CA PHE A 205 9.02 14.41 4.41
C PHE A 205 7.55 14.78 4.51
N HIS A 206 7.27 16.08 4.63
CA HIS A 206 5.90 16.58 4.63
C HIS A 206 5.48 16.90 3.20
N ARG A 207 4.27 16.49 2.84
CA ARG A 207 3.63 16.73 1.55
C ARG A 207 2.20 17.20 1.79
N ARG A 208 1.59 17.74 0.74
CA ARG A 208 0.14 17.91 0.65
C ARG A 208 -0.30 17.17 -0.60
N ALA A 209 -1.42 16.44 -0.50
CA ALA A 209 -2.02 15.85 -1.68
C ALA A 209 -2.42 16.96 -2.66
N GLU A 210 -2.09 16.79 -3.96
CA GLU A 210 -2.56 17.74 -4.98
C GLU A 210 -4.08 17.81 -4.94
N ASN A 211 -4.61 19.02 -4.82
CA ASN A 211 -6.05 19.35 -4.72
C ASN A 211 -6.74 18.94 -3.42
N GLU A 212 -6.02 18.43 -2.42
CA GLU A 212 -6.59 18.10 -1.12
C GLU A 212 -5.86 18.87 -0.02
N ALA A 213 -6.62 19.43 0.94
CA ALA A 213 -6.07 20.13 2.09
C ALA A 213 -5.45 19.17 3.13
N ILE A 214 -5.35 17.87 2.80
CA ILE A 214 -4.90 16.82 3.69
C ILE A 214 -3.38 16.86 3.79
N PRO A 215 -2.81 17.10 4.98
CA PRO A 215 -1.39 16.98 5.20
C PRO A 215 -0.99 15.50 5.12
N LEU A 216 0.15 15.23 4.52
CA LEU A 216 0.71 13.89 4.41
C LEU A 216 2.13 13.88 4.95
N ILE A 217 2.47 12.86 5.70
CA ILE A 217 3.82 12.58 6.16
C ILE A 217 4.33 11.30 5.49
N ILE A 218 5.51 11.37 4.91
CA ILE A 218 6.23 10.23 4.35
C ILE A 218 7.36 9.90 5.32
N TYR A 219 7.32 8.73 5.90
CA TYR A 219 8.38 8.17 6.73
C TYR A 219 9.28 7.30 5.86
N ARG A 220 10.56 7.67 5.73
CA ARG A 220 11.60 6.83 5.15
C ARG A 220 12.41 6.24 6.28
N LEU A 221 12.39 4.92 6.39
CA LEU A 221 13.05 4.17 7.44
C LEU A 221 14.17 3.32 6.80
N THR A 222 15.36 3.40 7.39
CA THR A 222 16.47 2.54 6.98
C THR A 222 16.82 1.61 8.14
N TRP A 223 16.89 0.31 7.87
CA TRP A 223 17.32 -0.65 8.88
C TRP A 223 18.80 -0.49 9.12
N ARG A 224 19.19 -0.25 10.38
CA ARG A 224 20.63 -0.17 10.74
C ARG A 224 21.25 -1.54 10.50
N SER A 225 22.21 -1.63 9.60
CA SER A 225 23.13 -2.74 9.58
C SER A 225 23.95 -2.65 10.87
N PHE A 226 23.85 -3.67 11.74
CA PHE A 226 24.84 -3.80 12.81
C PHE A 226 26.19 -3.99 12.13
N GLN A 227 27.04 -2.98 12.12
CA GLN A 227 28.45 -3.19 11.94
C GLN A 227 28.91 -3.98 13.17
N THR A 228 29.09 -5.28 13.01
CA THR A 228 29.91 -6.04 13.96
C THR A 228 31.31 -5.45 13.89
N SER A 229 31.63 -4.60 14.87
CA SER A 229 33.01 -4.20 15.09
C SER A 229 33.80 -5.48 15.36
N THR A 230 34.61 -5.88 14.39
CA THR A 230 35.67 -6.89 14.55
C THR A 230 36.82 -6.29 15.31
#